data_3f02a467ab62fded955011ea64eaca3b
#
_entry.id   3f02a467ab62fded955011ea64eaca3b
#
_cell.length_a   1.000
_cell.length_b   1.000
_cell.length_c   1.000
_cell.angle_alpha   90.00
_cell.angle_beta   90.00
_cell.angle_gamma   90.00
#
_symmetry.space_group_name_H-M   'P 1'
#
loop_
_entity.id
_entity.type
_entity.pdbx_description
1 polymer ?
#
loop_
_entity_poly.entity_id
_entity_poly.type
_entity_poly.pdbx_seq_one_letter_code
_entity_poly.pdbx_strand_id
1 'polypeptide(L)'
;WYYHKFHLLVGLVAIVIGGYLIYGMVTEVKPDYTIVMLSKSGYAGDLMENLGDQLSVYGKDRNGDGKVAISVLDYALGSAGGETDDAQTAEAAQAGMAKLSANLSTFDSVIFISDEASFERLANEGLYAYLDGETPEEGATDYENMYVTWKDCKGLSGAELSSEWYEGITPDDLQK
;
A
#
# COMPACT_ATOMS: atom_id res chain seq x y z
N TRP A 1 11.14 36.28 41.58
CA TRP A 1 10.60 36.64 40.23
C TRP A 1 11.38 35.97 39.09
N TYR A 2 12.66 35.73 39.27
CA TYR A 2 13.54 35.09 38.26
C TYR A 2 13.25 33.60 38.07
N TYR A 3 12.90 32.89 39.14
CA TYR A 3 12.66 31.43 39.13
C TYR A 3 11.39 31.02 38.35
N HIS A 4 10.36 31.85 38.32
CA HIS A 4 9.09 31.51 37.67
C HIS A 4 9.08 31.74 36.15
N LYS A 5 10.01 32.56 35.62
CA LYS A 5 10.12 32.81 34.17
C LYS A 5 10.45 31.55 33.39
N PHE A 6 11.31 30.69 33.94
CA PHE A 6 11.69 29.46 33.30
C PHE A 6 10.52 28.45 33.21
N HIS A 7 9.75 28.32 34.28
CA HIS A 7 8.58 27.43 34.30
C HIS A 7 7.46 27.91 33.41
N LEU A 8 7.27 29.20 33.30
CA LEU A 8 6.34 29.81 32.34
C LEU A 8 6.73 29.54 30.88
N LEU A 9 8.02 29.66 30.59
CA LEU A 9 8.54 29.40 29.25
C LEU A 9 8.41 27.91 28.87
N VAL A 10 8.75 27.01 29.78
CA VAL A 10 8.59 25.56 29.60
C VAL A 10 7.12 25.18 29.40
N GLY A 11 6.21 25.78 30.20
CA GLY A 11 4.78 25.57 30.10
C GLY A 11 4.23 26.01 28.73
N LEU A 12 4.67 27.19 28.26
CA LEU A 12 4.28 27.70 26.95
C LEU A 12 4.75 26.80 25.79
N VAL A 13 6.00 26.33 25.85
CA VAL A 13 6.55 25.39 24.87
C VAL A 13 5.77 24.07 24.89
N ALA A 14 5.44 23.56 26.06
CA ALA A 14 4.64 22.31 26.18
C ALA A 14 3.24 22.47 25.57
N ILE A 15 2.60 23.63 25.75
CA ILE A 15 1.28 23.91 25.16
C ILE A 15 1.37 23.97 23.63
N VAL A 16 2.41 24.62 23.07
CA VAL A 16 2.61 24.72 21.63
C VAL A 16 2.86 23.34 21.01
N ILE A 17 3.74 22.54 21.63
CA ILE A 17 4.01 21.17 21.15
C ILE A 17 2.76 20.30 21.28
N GLY A 18 2.05 20.35 22.41
CA GLY A 18 0.80 19.62 22.61
C GLY A 18 -0.27 20.01 21.60
N GLY A 19 -0.44 21.31 21.36
CA GLY A 19 -1.36 21.83 20.35
C GLY A 19 -1.01 21.38 18.93
N TYR A 20 0.26 21.36 18.57
CA TYR A 20 0.73 20.88 17.29
C TYR A 20 0.47 19.36 17.09
N LEU A 21 0.72 18.56 18.13
CA LEU A 21 0.44 17.11 18.08
C LEU A 21 -1.05 16.82 17.96
N ILE A 22 -1.89 17.53 18.72
CA ILE A 22 -3.35 17.38 18.64
C ILE A 22 -3.84 17.83 17.26
N TYR A 23 -3.33 18.95 16.74
CA TYR A 23 -3.67 19.42 15.42
C TYR A 23 -3.34 18.39 14.34
N GLY A 24 -2.15 17.79 14.39
CA GLY A 24 -1.74 16.72 13.48
C GLY A 24 -2.69 15.52 13.52
N MET A 25 -3.06 15.05 14.72
CA MET A 25 -3.98 13.93 14.90
C MET A 25 -5.41 14.20 14.36
N VAL A 26 -5.88 15.44 14.48
CA VAL A 26 -7.24 15.82 14.07
C VAL A 26 -7.32 16.11 12.57
N THR A 27 -6.20 16.56 11.97
CA THR A 27 -6.15 16.90 10.54
C THR A 27 -5.64 15.77 9.65
N GLU A 28 -5.18 14.67 10.24
CA GLU A 28 -4.77 13.48 9.48
C GLU A 28 -5.98 12.86 8.79
N VAL A 29 -5.96 12.86 7.46
CA VAL A 29 -6.99 12.21 6.65
C VAL A 29 -6.78 10.69 6.76
N LYS A 30 -7.74 10.01 7.35
CA LYS A 30 -7.72 8.54 7.43
C LYS A 30 -8.20 7.97 6.11
N PRO A 31 -7.46 7.05 5.50
CA PRO A 31 -7.90 6.44 4.26
C PRO A 31 -9.16 5.58 4.48
N ASP A 32 -10.08 5.66 3.54
CA ASP A 32 -11.28 4.80 3.49
C ASP A 32 -10.94 3.39 3.01
N TYR A 33 -9.91 3.31 2.16
CA TYR A 33 -9.41 2.07 1.60
C TYR A 33 -7.89 2.09 1.61
N THR A 34 -7.31 0.95 1.91
CA THR A 34 -5.87 0.72 1.76
C THR A 34 -5.66 -0.39 0.74
N ILE A 35 -4.87 -0.09 -0.29
CA ILE A 35 -4.49 -1.02 -1.34
C ILE A 35 -3.00 -1.27 -1.21
N VAL A 36 -2.58 -2.51 -1.33
CA VAL A 36 -1.16 -2.87 -1.30
C VAL A 36 -0.73 -3.29 -2.69
N MET A 37 0.30 -2.63 -3.21
CA MET A 37 1.02 -3.08 -4.39
C MET A 37 2.19 -3.94 -3.97
N LEU A 38 2.29 -5.09 -4.60
CA LEU A 38 3.31 -6.10 -4.34
C LEU A 38 4.12 -6.30 -5.61
N SER A 39 5.40 -6.07 -5.55
CA SER A 39 6.27 -6.18 -6.71
C SER A 39 7.67 -6.65 -6.33
N LYS A 40 8.43 -7.07 -7.33
CA LYS A 40 9.81 -7.47 -7.14
C LYS A 40 10.69 -6.33 -6.61
N SER A 41 10.56 -5.12 -7.16
CA SER A 41 11.51 -4.03 -6.93
C SER A 41 10.93 -2.82 -6.21
N GLY A 42 9.61 -2.76 -6.06
CA GLY A 42 8.90 -1.55 -5.60
C GLY A 42 8.69 -0.53 -6.71
N TYR A 43 7.85 0.45 -6.43
CA TYR A 43 7.51 1.54 -7.34
C TYR A 43 7.85 2.90 -6.69
N ALA A 44 7.84 3.97 -7.48
CA ALA A 44 8.05 5.30 -6.95
C ALA A 44 6.84 5.78 -6.14
N GLY A 45 7.09 6.51 -5.04
CA GLY A 45 6.04 6.93 -4.11
C GLY A 45 5.00 7.86 -4.71
N ASP A 46 5.40 8.71 -5.65
CA ASP A 46 4.51 9.61 -6.39
C ASP A 46 3.53 8.85 -7.31
N LEU A 47 3.92 7.70 -7.85
CA LEU A 47 3.00 6.83 -8.58
C LEU A 47 1.90 6.28 -7.66
N MET A 48 2.23 5.93 -6.41
CA MET A 48 1.27 5.41 -5.44
C MET A 48 0.25 6.48 -5.05
N GLU A 49 0.69 7.72 -4.84
CA GLU A 49 -0.19 8.85 -4.54
C GLU A 49 -1.13 9.13 -5.71
N ASN A 50 -0.61 9.23 -6.93
CA ASN A 50 -1.41 9.42 -8.14
C ASN A 50 -2.43 8.30 -8.36
N LEU A 51 -2.06 7.06 -8.14
CA LEU A 51 -2.97 5.92 -8.26
C LEU A 51 -4.09 6.01 -7.21
N GLY A 52 -3.75 6.35 -5.97
CA GLY A 52 -4.73 6.57 -4.91
C GLY A 52 -5.74 7.66 -5.27
N ASP A 53 -5.27 8.79 -5.80
CA ASP A 53 -6.11 9.91 -6.23
C ASP A 53 -7.05 9.51 -7.38
N GLN A 54 -6.54 8.80 -8.39
CA GLN A 54 -7.37 8.31 -9.50
C GLN A 54 -8.42 7.31 -9.04
N LEU A 55 -8.08 6.42 -8.13
CA LEU A 55 -9.00 5.43 -7.59
C LEU A 55 -10.05 6.04 -6.65
N SER A 56 -9.75 7.18 -6.01
CA SER A 56 -10.67 7.85 -5.09
C SER A 56 -12.01 8.21 -5.73
N VAL A 57 -12.04 8.44 -7.05
CA VAL A 57 -13.27 8.72 -7.82
C VAL A 57 -14.26 7.55 -7.78
N TYR A 58 -13.78 6.34 -7.59
CA TYR A 58 -14.58 5.10 -7.53
C TYR A 58 -14.92 4.68 -6.10
N GLY A 59 -14.26 5.29 -5.12
CA GLY A 59 -14.45 5.01 -3.70
C GLY A 59 -15.72 5.64 -3.13
N LYS A 60 -16.01 5.27 -1.90
CA LYS A 60 -17.06 5.88 -1.07
C LYS A 60 -16.44 6.27 0.25
N ASP A 61 -16.84 7.41 0.78
CA ASP A 61 -16.53 7.83 2.13
C ASP A 61 -17.08 6.80 3.12
N ARG A 62 -16.20 6.05 3.76
CA ARG A 62 -16.53 5.00 4.73
C ARG A 62 -16.34 5.47 6.16
N ASN A 63 -15.45 6.42 6.38
CA ASN A 63 -15.13 6.94 7.70
C ASN A 63 -16.01 8.13 8.10
N GLY A 64 -16.76 8.74 7.14
CA GLY A 64 -17.70 9.83 7.37
C GLY A 64 -17.05 11.18 7.55
N ASP A 65 -15.81 11.37 7.09
CA ASP A 65 -15.08 12.66 7.19
C ASP A 65 -15.39 13.63 6.04
N GLY A 66 -16.20 13.21 5.08
CA GLY A 66 -16.63 14.00 3.92
C GLY A 66 -15.64 13.97 2.76
N LYS A 67 -14.64 13.12 2.81
CA LYS A 67 -13.64 12.92 1.74
C LYS A 67 -13.56 11.44 1.41
N VAL A 68 -13.09 11.14 0.20
CA VAL A 68 -12.74 9.77 -0.18
C VAL A 68 -11.23 9.73 -0.34
N ALA A 69 -10.57 9.00 0.52
CA ALA A 69 -9.12 8.85 0.49
C ALA A 69 -8.73 7.38 0.32
N ILE A 70 -7.88 7.10 -0.67
CA ILE A 70 -7.33 5.77 -0.91
C ILE A 70 -5.83 5.83 -0.71
N SER A 71 -5.34 5.05 0.24
CA SER A 71 -3.92 4.87 0.46
C SER A 71 -3.42 3.69 -0.35
N VAL A 72 -2.41 3.92 -1.19
CA VAL A 72 -1.74 2.84 -1.93
C VAL A 72 -0.36 2.67 -1.34
N LEU A 73 -0.10 1.49 -0.79
CA LEU A 73 1.16 1.11 -0.16
C LEU A 73 1.95 0.24 -1.13
N ASP A 74 3.23 0.48 -1.25
CA ASP A 74 4.12 -0.33 -2.07
C ASP A 74 5.07 -1.17 -1.21
N TYR A 75 5.12 -2.47 -1.48
CA TYR A 75 6.02 -3.40 -0.80
C TYR A 75 6.84 -4.19 -1.81
N ALA A 76 8.12 -3.91 -1.84
CA ALA A 76 9.07 -4.69 -2.63
C ALA A 76 9.30 -6.06 -1.96
N LEU A 77 9.07 -7.14 -2.68
CA LEU A 77 9.21 -8.51 -2.15
C LEU A 77 10.50 -9.22 -2.60
N GLY A 78 11.26 -8.61 -3.52
CA GLY A 78 12.44 -9.23 -4.12
C GLY A 78 12.10 -10.38 -5.08
N SER A 79 13.13 -11.04 -5.59
CA SER A 79 12.97 -12.19 -6.48
C SER A 79 12.51 -13.42 -5.71
N ALA A 80 11.65 -14.22 -6.31
CA ALA A 80 11.35 -15.56 -5.84
C ALA A 80 12.64 -16.40 -5.83
N GLY A 81 12.98 -16.95 -4.66
CA GLY A 81 14.21 -17.75 -4.51
C GLY A 81 15.39 -17.03 -3.84
N GLY A 82 15.24 -15.75 -3.48
CA GLY A 82 16.29 -15.02 -2.76
C GLY A 82 17.50 -14.65 -3.61
N GLU A 83 17.43 -14.84 -4.93
CA GLU A 83 18.43 -14.32 -5.88
C GLU A 83 18.22 -12.82 -6.00
N THR A 84 18.94 -12.07 -5.18
CA THR A 84 19.00 -10.61 -5.27
C THR A 84 20.33 -10.22 -5.91
N ASP A 85 20.26 -9.37 -6.91
CA ASP A 85 21.45 -8.92 -7.65
C ASP A 85 22.39 -8.07 -6.77
N ASP A 86 21.87 -7.50 -5.67
CA ASP A 86 22.66 -6.69 -4.74
C ASP A 86 22.08 -6.68 -3.29
N ALA A 87 22.91 -6.20 -2.35
CA ALA A 87 22.55 -6.11 -0.94
C ALA A 87 21.39 -5.14 -0.67
N GLN A 88 21.24 -4.09 -1.47
CA GLN A 88 20.21 -3.08 -1.29
C GLN A 88 18.81 -3.65 -1.65
N THR A 89 18.74 -4.42 -2.72
CA THR A 89 17.53 -5.12 -3.13
C THR A 89 17.09 -6.15 -2.07
N ALA A 90 18.06 -6.86 -1.47
CA ALA A 90 17.79 -7.81 -0.39
C ALA A 90 17.22 -7.12 0.87
N GLU A 91 17.78 -5.97 1.26
CA GLU A 91 17.30 -5.19 2.39
C GLU A 91 15.88 -4.65 2.14
N ALA A 92 15.62 -4.13 0.94
CA ALA A 92 14.30 -3.66 0.54
C ALA A 92 13.27 -4.80 0.58
N ALA A 93 13.61 -5.99 0.11
CA ALA A 93 12.75 -7.17 0.14
C ALA A 93 12.42 -7.62 1.57
N GLN A 94 13.40 -7.62 2.47
CA GLN A 94 13.16 -7.95 3.88
C GLN A 94 12.23 -6.92 4.55
N ALA A 95 12.45 -5.63 4.28
CA ALA A 95 11.59 -4.57 4.78
C ALA A 95 10.17 -4.69 4.21
N GLY A 96 10.01 -5.01 2.93
CA GLY A 96 8.73 -5.23 2.26
C GLY A 96 7.95 -6.39 2.90
N MET A 97 8.60 -7.53 3.11
CA MET A 97 7.99 -8.70 3.78
C MET A 97 7.58 -8.38 5.22
N ALA A 98 8.40 -7.64 5.97
CA ALA A 98 8.05 -7.22 7.34
C ALA A 98 6.83 -6.30 7.37
N LYS A 99 6.75 -5.34 6.43
CA LYS A 99 5.60 -4.45 6.26
C LYS A 99 4.34 -5.22 5.87
N LEU A 100 4.45 -6.17 4.93
CA LEU A 100 3.34 -7.03 4.53
C LEU A 100 2.81 -7.84 5.71
N SER A 101 3.70 -8.48 6.48
CA SER A 101 3.33 -9.24 7.66
C SER A 101 2.62 -8.38 8.71
N ALA A 102 3.08 -7.16 8.95
CA ALA A 102 2.44 -6.21 9.84
C ALA A 102 1.03 -5.81 9.35
N ASN A 103 0.91 -5.48 8.05
CA ASN A 103 -0.37 -5.12 7.42
C ASN A 103 -1.39 -6.26 7.52
N LEU A 104 -0.97 -7.49 7.25
CA LEU A 104 -1.82 -8.67 7.38
C LEU A 104 -2.27 -8.92 8.83
N SER A 105 -1.42 -8.63 9.80
CA SER A 105 -1.74 -8.80 11.22
C SER A 105 -2.80 -7.81 11.70
N THR A 106 -2.87 -6.63 11.10
CA THR A 106 -3.83 -5.58 11.45
C THR A 106 -5.07 -5.60 10.56
N PHE A 107 -5.06 -6.38 9.47
CA PHE A 107 -6.10 -6.41 8.44
C PHE A 107 -6.41 -5.02 7.85
N ASP A 108 -5.38 -4.18 7.75
CA ASP A 108 -5.53 -2.83 7.21
C ASP A 108 -5.84 -2.82 5.70
N SER A 109 -5.46 -3.88 5.01
CA SER A 109 -5.71 -4.05 3.58
C SER A 109 -6.26 -5.42 3.25
N VAL A 110 -7.22 -5.44 2.33
CA VAL A 110 -7.80 -6.67 1.76
C VAL A 110 -7.71 -6.70 0.22
N ILE A 111 -7.19 -5.61 -0.39
CA ILE A 111 -7.02 -5.48 -1.83
C ILE A 111 -5.53 -5.44 -2.12
N PHE A 112 -5.08 -6.38 -2.94
CA PHE A 112 -3.70 -6.50 -3.36
C PHE A 112 -3.61 -6.37 -4.88
N ILE A 113 -2.63 -5.62 -5.35
CA ILE A 113 -2.24 -5.55 -6.76
C ILE A 113 -0.83 -6.10 -6.81
N SER A 114 -0.59 -7.13 -7.60
CA SER A 114 0.73 -7.77 -7.63
C SER A 114 1.17 -8.08 -9.05
N ASP A 115 2.47 -8.13 -9.26
CA ASP A 115 3.03 -8.78 -10.42
C ASP A 115 2.86 -10.32 -10.31
N GLU A 116 3.01 -11.01 -11.45
CA GLU A 116 2.78 -12.45 -11.54
C GLU A 116 3.67 -13.24 -10.56
N ALA A 117 4.95 -12.89 -10.49
CA ALA A 117 5.91 -13.60 -9.65
C ALA A 117 5.62 -13.43 -8.15
N SER A 118 5.25 -12.22 -7.73
CA SER A 118 4.84 -11.94 -6.35
C SER A 118 3.52 -12.62 -6.00
N PHE A 119 2.58 -12.64 -6.95
CA PHE A 119 1.31 -13.34 -6.77
C PHE A 119 1.51 -14.84 -6.58
N GLU A 120 2.21 -15.51 -7.49
CA GLU A 120 2.46 -16.95 -7.42
C GLU A 120 3.14 -17.36 -6.12
N ARG A 121 4.14 -16.59 -5.68
CA ARG A 121 4.83 -16.83 -4.43
C ARG A 121 3.88 -16.81 -3.25
N LEU A 122 3.07 -15.75 -3.12
CA LEU A 122 2.17 -15.57 -1.99
C LEU A 122 0.94 -16.48 -2.06
N ALA A 123 0.48 -16.83 -3.26
CA ALA A 123 -0.56 -17.83 -3.46
C ALA A 123 -0.11 -19.22 -2.95
N ASN A 124 1.14 -19.59 -3.25
CA ASN A 124 1.74 -20.83 -2.71
C ASN A 124 1.88 -20.81 -1.18
N GLU A 125 2.02 -19.62 -0.58
CA GLU A 125 2.05 -19.44 0.88
C GLU A 125 0.64 -19.36 1.49
N GLY A 126 -0.43 -19.45 0.69
CA GLY A 126 -1.82 -19.45 1.14
C GLY A 126 -2.35 -18.10 1.58
N LEU A 127 -1.78 -17.00 1.03
CA LEU A 127 -2.21 -15.63 1.39
C LEU A 127 -3.59 -15.27 0.85
N TYR A 128 -3.96 -15.78 -0.32
CA TYR A 128 -5.15 -15.35 -1.03
C TYR A 128 -6.33 -16.28 -0.81
N ALA A 129 -7.52 -15.71 -0.80
CA ALA A 129 -8.79 -16.43 -0.86
C ALA A 129 -9.32 -16.44 -2.30
N TYR A 130 -10.29 -17.29 -2.59
CA TYR A 130 -11.02 -17.24 -3.85
C TYR A 130 -11.88 -15.97 -3.94
N LEU A 131 -12.14 -15.52 -5.16
CA LEU A 131 -12.93 -14.31 -5.41
C LEU A 131 -14.39 -14.41 -4.96
N ASP A 132 -14.91 -15.61 -4.77
CA ASP A 132 -16.22 -15.88 -4.18
C ASP A 132 -16.22 -15.83 -2.64
N GLY A 133 -15.03 -15.67 -2.03
CA GLY A 133 -14.85 -15.61 -0.58
C GLY A 133 -14.63 -16.96 0.10
N GLU A 134 -14.59 -18.04 -0.64
CA GLU A 134 -14.20 -19.34 -0.09
C GLU A 134 -12.70 -19.41 0.19
N THR A 135 -12.32 -20.20 1.16
CA THR A 135 -10.90 -20.42 1.50
C THR A 135 -10.37 -21.61 0.70
N PRO A 136 -9.26 -21.44 -0.03
CA PRO A 136 -8.63 -22.54 -0.74
C PRO A 136 -8.21 -23.68 0.20
N GLU A 137 -8.27 -24.91 -0.30
CA GLU A 137 -7.67 -26.04 0.43
C GLU A 137 -6.15 -25.94 0.45
N GLU A 138 -5.50 -26.53 1.45
CA GLU A 138 -4.04 -26.56 1.54
C GLU A 138 -3.45 -27.22 0.29
N GLY A 139 -2.60 -26.47 -0.43
CA GLY A 139 -1.99 -26.94 -1.67
C GLY A 139 -2.87 -26.78 -2.92
N ALA A 140 -3.94 -25.98 -2.86
CA ALA A 140 -4.73 -25.63 -4.04
C ALA A 140 -3.83 -25.00 -5.11
N THR A 141 -4.08 -25.35 -6.38
CA THR A 141 -3.32 -24.87 -7.54
C THR A 141 -4.19 -24.17 -8.59
N ASP A 142 -5.45 -23.95 -8.29
CA ASP A 142 -6.44 -23.29 -9.13
C ASP A 142 -6.43 -21.77 -8.91
N TYR A 143 -5.24 -21.18 -9.06
CA TYR A 143 -4.96 -19.78 -8.79
C TYR A 143 -5.80 -18.81 -9.63
N GLU A 144 -6.30 -19.24 -10.77
CA GLU A 144 -7.19 -18.47 -11.65
C GLU A 144 -8.48 -18.00 -10.95
N ASN A 145 -8.87 -18.64 -9.87
CA ASN A 145 -10.03 -18.26 -9.07
C ASN A 145 -9.71 -17.22 -7.98
N MET A 146 -8.43 -16.86 -7.80
CA MET A 146 -7.96 -15.97 -6.74
C MET A 146 -7.70 -14.54 -7.22
N TYR A 147 -7.66 -14.29 -8.53
CA TYR A 147 -7.32 -12.97 -9.07
C TYR A 147 -8.17 -12.56 -10.27
N VAL A 148 -8.19 -11.25 -10.51
CA VAL A 148 -8.70 -10.67 -11.75
C VAL A 148 -7.57 -9.90 -12.41
N THR A 149 -7.36 -10.11 -13.71
CA THR A 149 -6.35 -9.32 -14.43
C THR A 149 -6.77 -7.87 -14.52
N TRP A 150 -5.82 -6.95 -14.53
CA TRP A 150 -6.10 -5.52 -14.65
C TRP A 150 -6.98 -5.20 -15.86
N LYS A 151 -6.76 -5.88 -16.98
CA LYS A 151 -7.53 -5.73 -18.23
C LYS A 151 -9.00 -6.10 -18.07
N ASP A 152 -9.29 -7.09 -17.24
CA ASP A 152 -10.64 -7.62 -17.03
C ASP A 152 -11.37 -6.89 -15.92
N CYS A 153 -10.67 -6.07 -15.15
CA CYS A 153 -11.25 -5.25 -14.08
C CYS A 153 -11.98 -4.04 -14.69
N LYS A 154 -13.29 -4.14 -14.84
CA LYS A 154 -14.13 -3.10 -15.47
C LYS A 154 -14.03 -1.74 -14.76
N GLY A 155 -13.77 -1.72 -13.47
CA GLY A 155 -13.60 -0.49 -12.69
C GLY A 155 -12.30 0.24 -12.99
N LEU A 156 -11.28 -0.44 -13.49
CA LEU A 156 -9.96 0.11 -13.75
C LEU A 156 -9.69 0.39 -15.23
N SER A 157 -10.61 0.02 -16.12
CA SER A 157 -10.46 0.19 -17.58
C SER A 157 -10.35 1.65 -18.02
N GLY A 158 -10.65 2.61 -17.17
CA GLY A 158 -10.49 4.05 -17.40
C GLY A 158 -9.35 4.69 -16.60
N ALA A 159 -8.64 3.94 -15.79
CA ALA A 159 -7.47 4.44 -15.08
C ALA A 159 -6.25 4.39 -16.02
N GLU A 160 -5.88 5.55 -16.53
CA GLU A 160 -4.64 5.69 -17.29
C GLU A 160 -3.49 5.78 -16.29
N LEU A 161 -2.73 4.70 -16.15
CA LEU A 161 -1.39 4.77 -15.57
C LEU A 161 -0.53 5.54 -16.58
N SER A 162 -0.44 6.86 -16.43
CA SER A 162 0.27 7.68 -17.40
C SER A 162 1.74 7.28 -17.41
N SER A 163 2.22 6.85 -18.56
CA SER A 163 3.62 6.50 -18.84
C SER A 163 4.58 7.72 -18.80
N GLU A 164 4.07 8.92 -18.54
CA GLU A 164 4.88 10.14 -18.50
C GLU A 164 5.89 10.16 -17.34
N TRP A 165 5.73 9.29 -16.32
CA TRP A 165 6.55 9.27 -15.13
C TRP A 165 7.68 8.23 -15.15
N TYR A 166 7.73 7.35 -16.15
CA TYR A 166 8.76 6.32 -16.29
C TYR A 166 9.35 6.32 -17.69
N GLU A 167 10.47 7.02 -17.87
CA GLU A 167 11.34 6.76 -19.02
C GLU A 167 11.90 5.33 -18.87
N GLY A 168 11.27 4.37 -19.51
CA GLY A 168 11.75 2.99 -19.58
C GLY A 168 10.76 1.89 -19.25
N ILE A 169 9.59 2.20 -18.67
CA ILE A 169 8.52 1.21 -18.47
C ILE A 169 7.47 1.45 -19.55
N THR A 170 7.30 0.49 -20.44
CA THR A 170 6.25 0.55 -21.45
C THR A 170 4.93 0.06 -20.87
N PRO A 171 3.76 0.50 -21.41
CA PRO A 171 2.46 -0.06 -21.03
C PRO A 171 2.38 -1.58 -21.13
N ASP A 172 3.20 -2.20 -21.98
CA ASP A 172 3.30 -3.65 -22.12
C ASP A 172 4.02 -4.32 -20.92
N ASP A 173 4.89 -3.60 -20.21
CA ASP A 173 5.56 -4.11 -19.02
C ASP A 173 4.64 -4.10 -17.78
N LEU A 174 3.63 -3.22 -17.78
CA LEU A 174 2.57 -3.17 -16.78
C LEU A 174 1.41 -4.13 -17.08
N GLN A 175 1.42 -4.78 -18.25
CA GLN A 175 0.34 -5.66 -18.73
C GLN A 175 0.73 -7.15 -18.67
N LYS A 176 1.91 -7.47 -18.20
CA LYS A 176 2.37 -8.82 -17.94
C LYS A 176 2.40 -9.03 -16.45
#